data_e515039831ff75238c2f3e46e59b3232
#
_entry.id   e515039831ff75238c2f3e46e59b3232
#
_cell.length_a   1.000
_cell.length_b   1.000
_cell.length_c   1.000
_cell.angle_alpha   90.00
_cell.angle_beta   90.00
_cell.angle_gamma   90.00
#
_symmetry.space_group_name_H-M   'P 1'
#
loop_
_entity.id
_entity.type
_entity.pdbx_description
1 polymer ?
#
loop_
_entity_poly.entity_id
_entity_poly.type
_entity_poly.pdbx_seq_one_letter_code
_entity_poly.pdbx_strand_id
1 'polypeptide(L)'
;MDAQLTLDFGPPPPPCFDNFVAGANLECLATLRHLVYSLKRGETPAQRFFYVWGPAGSGKSHLAGALTASQCPNLMVVDDVDRYSKGRQRTLFHRFNALIDQPDHALVVFGNQPPARLKLLPELVSRLSWGMVFSLQPLDDNALADALEQSARERGLNLGQDLSTYLLRHTRRDMASLKTILDGLDRL
;
A
#
# COMPACT_ATOMS: atom_id res chain seq x y z
N MET A 1 -33.18 20.80 24.11
CA MET A 1 -32.45 20.64 22.82
C MET A 1 -31.01 20.32 23.19
N ASP A 2 -30.70 19.03 23.24
CA ASP A 2 -29.33 18.60 23.55
C ASP A 2 -28.49 18.84 22.29
N ALA A 3 -27.52 19.74 22.42
CA ALA A 3 -26.54 19.95 21.37
C ALA A 3 -25.66 18.69 21.31
N GLN A 4 -25.82 17.90 20.23
CA GLN A 4 -24.96 16.77 19.94
C GLN A 4 -23.56 17.32 19.67
N LEU A 5 -22.65 17.07 20.60
CA LEU A 5 -21.24 17.41 20.44
C LEU A 5 -20.69 16.54 19.30
N THR A 6 -20.43 17.14 18.16
CA THR A 6 -19.64 16.52 17.10
C THR A 6 -18.21 16.36 17.61
N LEU A 7 -17.83 15.13 17.94
CA LEU A 7 -16.44 14.79 18.22
C LEU A 7 -15.67 14.84 16.88
N ASP A 8 -14.83 15.84 16.71
CA ASP A 8 -13.93 15.93 15.56
C ASP A 8 -12.69 15.08 15.87
N PHE A 9 -12.65 13.87 15.34
CA PHE A 9 -11.53 12.93 15.51
C PHE A 9 -10.33 13.22 14.59
N GLY A 10 -10.37 14.31 13.83
CA GLY A 10 -9.31 14.70 12.92
C GLY A 10 -9.21 13.82 11.66
N PRO A 11 -8.27 14.10 10.75
CA PRO A 11 -8.07 13.29 9.56
C PRO A 11 -7.55 11.88 9.92
N PRO A 12 -7.90 10.86 9.14
CA PRO A 12 -7.42 9.50 9.37
C PRO A 12 -5.89 9.46 9.42
N PRO A 13 -5.30 8.58 10.24
CA PRO A 13 -3.86 8.49 10.37
C PRO A 13 -3.23 8.18 9.01
N PRO A 14 -2.07 8.79 8.69
CA PRO A 14 -1.39 8.57 7.42
C PRO A 14 -0.99 7.09 7.27
N PRO A 15 -0.90 6.58 6.03
CA PRO A 15 -0.44 5.23 5.79
C PRO A 15 0.93 4.97 6.41
N CYS A 16 1.03 3.92 7.24
CA CYS A 16 2.28 3.42 7.78
C CYS A 16 2.26 1.89 7.81
N PHE A 17 3.40 1.28 8.06
CA PHE A 17 3.46 -0.18 8.12
C PHE A 17 2.66 -0.77 9.28
N ASP A 18 2.50 -0.03 10.38
CA ASP A 18 1.84 -0.54 11.58
C ASP A 18 0.32 -0.55 11.47
N ASN A 19 -0.25 0.34 10.63
CA ASN A 19 -1.68 0.36 10.34
C ASN A 19 -2.04 -0.33 9.01
N PHE A 20 -1.11 -1.12 8.44
CA PHE A 20 -1.37 -1.98 7.29
C PHE A 20 -1.90 -3.34 7.76
N VAL A 21 -3.12 -3.67 7.36
CA VAL A 21 -3.68 -5.01 7.62
C VAL A 21 -3.13 -5.97 6.57
N ALA A 22 -2.25 -6.87 7.00
CA ALA A 22 -1.49 -7.71 6.08
C ALA A 22 -2.32 -8.83 5.46
N GLY A 23 -3.22 -9.48 6.22
CA GLY A 23 -3.91 -10.68 5.74
C GLY A 23 -2.90 -11.70 5.18
N ALA A 24 -3.10 -12.15 3.95
CA ALA A 24 -2.19 -13.06 3.25
C ALA A 24 -0.86 -12.41 2.78
N ASN A 25 -0.65 -11.10 3.01
CA ASN A 25 0.48 -10.34 2.47
C ASN A 25 1.63 -10.15 3.49
N LEU A 26 1.69 -10.97 4.54
CA LEU A 26 2.68 -10.85 5.63
C LEU A 26 4.12 -10.87 5.13
N GLU A 27 4.43 -11.75 4.17
CA GLU A 27 5.78 -11.87 3.62
C GLU A 27 6.21 -10.59 2.89
N CYS A 28 5.34 -10.04 2.04
CA CYS A 28 5.59 -8.77 1.36
C CYS A 28 5.81 -7.63 2.38
N LEU A 29 4.92 -7.51 3.37
CA LEU A 29 5.02 -6.51 4.43
C LEU A 29 6.35 -6.63 5.20
N ALA A 30 6.71 -7.82 5.64
CA ALA A 30 7.93 -8.08 6.39
C ALA A 30 9.19 -7.74 5.56
N THR A 31 9.19 -8.12 4.29
CA THR A 31 10.29 -7.84 3.36
C THR A 31 10.47 -6.33 3.13
N LEU A 32 9.38 -5.60 2.90
CA LEU A 32 9.46 -4.15 2.70
C LEU A 32 9.86 -3.40 3.99
N ARG A 33 9.41 -3.85 5.16
CA ARG A 33 9.87 -3.33 6.46
C ARG A 33 11.38 -3.55 6.64
N HIS A 34 11.84 -4.77 6.35
CA HIS A 34 13.27 -5.10 6.45
C HIS A 34 14.12 -4.26 5.49
N LEU A 35 13.65 -4.05 4.24
CA LEU A 35 14.30 -3.16 3.28
C LEU A 35 14.52 -1.76 3.86
N VAL A 36 13.46 -1.14 4.39
CA VAL A 36 13.56 0.21 4.98
C VAL A 36 14.48 0.21 6.20
N TYR A 37 14.41 -0.82 7.04
CA TYR A 37 15.29 -0.96 8.20
C TYR A 37 16.77 -1.02 7.81
N SER A 38 17.14 -1.87 6.84
CA SER A 38 18.52 -2.00 6.37
C SER A 38 19.04 -0.72 5.73
N LEU A 39 18.23 -0.08 4.86
CA LEU A 39 18.62 1.19 4.23
C LEU A 39 18.86 2.31 5.25
N LYS A 40 18.00 2.43 6.28
CA LYS A 40 18.17 3.43 7.34
C LYS A 40 19.43 3.20 8.18
N ARG A 41 19.93 1.98 8.24
CA ARG A 41 21.18 1.63 8.91
C ARG A 41 22.42 1.79 8.02
N GLY A 42 22.24 2.19 6.75
CA GLY A 42 23.32 2.26 5.77
C GLY A 42 23.83 0.87 5.33
N GLU A 43 23.03 -0.17 5.54
CA GLU A 43 23.35 -1.53 5.09
C GLU A 43 22.95 -1.69 3.62
N THR A 44 23.73 -2.46 2.86
CA THR A 44 23.37 -2.83 1.49
C THR A 44 22.38 -4.00 1.51
N PRO A 45 21.11 -3.82 1.14
CA PRO A 45 20.15 -4.91 1.14
C PRO A 45 20.49 -5.95 0.06
N ALA A 46 20.31 -7.24 0.38
CA ALA A 46 20.50 -8.33 -0.59
C ALA A 46 19.53 -8.24 -1.77
N GLN A 47 18.31 -7.79 -1.50
CA GLN A 47 17.29 -7.47 -2.51
C GLN A 47 16.91 -6.01 -2.38
N ARG A 48 16.93 -5.28 -3.48
CA ARG A 48 16.70 -3.84 -3.51
C ARG A 48 15.84 -3.34 -4.66
N PHE A 49 15.41 -4.25 -5.55
CA PHE A 49 14.47 -3.99 -6.62
C PHE A 49 13.23 -4.84 -6.43
N PHE A 50 12.08 -4.18 -6.31
CA PHE A 50 10.81 -4.84 -6.03
C PHE A 50 9.74 -4.38 -7.00
N TYR A 51 8.97 -5.33 -7.50
CA TYR A 51 7.73 -5.07 -8.20
C TYR A 51 6.57 -5.71 -7.43
N VAL A 52 5.65 -4.87 -6.96
CA VAL A 52 4.51 -5.28 -6.14
C VAL A 52 3.23 -5.03 -6.93
N TRP A 53 2.48 -6.06 -7.23
CA TRP A 53 1.26 -5.93 -8.01
C TRP A 53 0.06 -6.56 -7.30
N GLY A 54 -1.15 -6.17 -7.71
CA GLY A 54 -2.37 -6.72 -7.18
C GLY A 54 -3.60 -5.98 -7.69
N PRO A 55 -4.81 -6.53 -7.49
CA PRO A 55 -6.05 -5.86 -7.88
C PRO A 55 -6.29 -4.57 -7.10
N ALA A 56 -7.30 -3.80 -7.51
CA ALA A 56 -7.76 -2.66 -6.74
C ALA A 56 -8.17 -3.11 -5.32
N GLY A 57 -7.88 -2.30 -4.30
CA GLY A 57 -8.20 -2.63 -2.91
C GLY A 57 -7.22 -3.60 -2.21
N SER A 58 -6.17 -4.09 -2.88
CA SER A 58 -5.18 -4.99 -2.25
C SER A 58 -4.16 -4.31 -1.32
N GLY A 59 -4.25 -2.99 -1.13
CA GLY A 59 -3.36 -2.25 -0.22
C GLY A 59 -2.09 -1.66 -0.85
N LYS A 60 -1.92 -1.71 -2.19
CA LYS A 60 -0.75 -1.16 -2.89
C LYS A 60 -0.43 0.29 -2.50
N SER A 61 -1.40 1.19 -2.68
CA SER A 61 -1.19 2.63 -2.40
C SER A 61 -0.98 2.89 -0.90
N HIS A 62 -1.49 2.04 -0.02
CA HIS A 62 -1.17 2.11 1.41
C HIS A 62 0.32 1.78 1.65
N LEU A 63 0.82 0.66 1.10
CA LEU A 63 2.24 0.31 1.21
C LEU A 63 3.15 1.34 0.53
N ALA A 64 2.76 1.87 -0.64
CA ALA A 64 3.49 2.96 -1.30
C ALA A 64 3.56 4.21 -0.43
N GLY A 65 2.44 4.58 0.21
CA GLY A 65 2.36 5.67 1.19
C GLY A 65 3.24 5.42 2.42
N ALA A 66 3.19 4.21 2.99
CA ALA A 66 4.01 3.83 4.14
C ALA A 66 5.52 3.87 3.85
N LEU A 67 5.93 3.39 2.68
CA LEU A 67 7.31 3.47 2.22
C LEU A 67 7.75 4.93 2.04
N THR A 68 6.91 5.77 1.44
CA THR A 68 7.19 7.21 1.25
C THR A 68 7.26 7.93 2.60
N ALA A 69 6.33 7.64 3.50
CA ALA A 69 6.30 8.21 4.85
C ALA A 69 7.50 7.76 5.72
N SER A 70 8.18 6.68 5.33
CA SER A 70 9.40 6.23 6.02
C SER A 70 10.56 7.22 5.89
N GLN A 71 10.50 8.17 4.95
CA GLN A 71 11.51 9.20 4.67
C GLN A 71 12.92 8.61 4.48
N CYS A 72 13.00 7.41 3.89
CA CYS A 72 14.28 6.79 3.59
C CYS A 72 14.89 7.42 2.32
N PRO A 73 16.02 8.16 2.39
CA PRO A 73 16.54 8.94 1.27
C PRO A 73 16.97 8.09 0.08
N ASN A 74 17.42 6.87 0.35
CA ASN A 74 17.94 5.94 -0.64
C ASN A 74 16.85 5.00 -1.20
N LEU A 75 15.57 5.30 -0.91
CA LEU A 75 14.43 4.52 -1.38
C LEU A 75 13.61 5.31 -2.40
N MET A 76 13.56 4.81 -3.61
CA MET A 76 12.64 5.31 -4.63
C MET A 76 11.36 4.48 -4.63
N VAL A 77 10.22 5.15 -4.53
CA VAL A 77 8.89 4.52 -4.58
C VAL A 77 8.14 5.03 -5.81
N VAL A 78 7.54 4.11 -6.55
CA VAL A 78 6.74 4.39 -7.74
C VAL A 78 5.39 3.70 -7.59
N ASP A 79 4.30 4.47 -7.56
CA ASP A 79 2.94 3.91 -7.56
C ASP A 79 2.29 4.04 -8.94
N ASP A 80 1.30 3.18 -9.21
CA ASP A 80 0.50 3.17 -10.43
C ASP A 80 1.33 3.19 -11.74
N VAL A 81 2.38 2.39 -11.84
CA VAL A 81 3.25 2.36 -13.03
C VAL A 81 2.49 2.06 -14.32
N ASP A 82 1.38 1.33 -14.24
CA ASP A 82 0.50 1.01 -15.38
C ASP A 82 -0.04 2.27 -16.08
N ARG A 83 -0.14 3.39 -15.36
CA ARG A 83 -0.63 4.69 -15.87
C ARG A 83 0.46 5.57 -16.45
N TYR A 84 1.70 5.11 -16.49
CA TYR A 84 2.82 5.93 -16.97
C TYR A 84 2.77 6.13 -18.47
N SER A 85 2.86 7.40 -18.91
CA SER A 85 3.11 7.73 -20.32
C SER A 85 4.45 7.16 -20.79
N LYS A 86 4.62 6.98 -22.10
CA LYS A 86 5.88 6.47 -22.68
C LYS A 86 7.11 7.26 -22.22
N GLY A 87 6.97 8.57 -22.04
CA GLY A 87 8.05 9.43 -21.52
C GLY A 87 8.42 9.07 -20.08
N ARG A 88 7.42 8.92 -19.18
CA ARG A 88 7.65 8.51 -17.78
C ARG A 88 8.22 7.10 -17.69
N GLN A 89 7.81 6.18 -18.58
CA GLN A 89 8.35 4.83 -18.64
C GLN A 89 9.84 4.84 -18.99
N ARG A 90 10.28 5.64 -19.99
CA ARG A 90 11.69 5.82 -20.34
C ARG A 90 12.49 6.40 -19.17
N THR A 91 11.95 7.43 -18.53
CA THR A 91 12.59 8.03 -17.34
C THR A 91 12.79 7.01 -16.24
N LEU A 92 11.76 6.19 -15.94
CA LEU A 92 11.85 5.15 -14.93
C LEU A 92 12.88 4.08 -15.32
N PHE A 93 12.93 3.67 -16.58
CA PHE A 93 13.92 2.73 -17.08
C PHE A 93 15.36 3.26 -16.90
N HIS A 94 15.62 4.51 -17.24
CA HIS A 94 16.94 5.12 -17.03
C HIS A 94 17.31 5.24 -15.55
N ARG A 95 16.34 5.61 -14.69
CA ARG A 95 16.54 5.63 -13.24
C ARG A 95 16.83 4.25 -12.67
N PHE A 96 16.10 3.22 -13.12
CA PHE A 96 16.35 1.84 -12.72
C PHE A 96 17.80 1.44 -13.03
N ASN A 97 18.26 1.70 -14.27
CA ASN A 97 19.63 1.39 -14.66
C ASN A 97 20.68 2.15 -13.83
N ALA A 98 20.45 3.41 -13.54
CA ALA A 98 21.35 4.20 -12.68
C ALA A 98 21.43 3.67 -11.25
N LEU A 99 20.34 3.10 -10.72
CA LEU A 99 20.31 2.51 -9.38
C LEU A 99 21.04 1.15 -9.29
N ILE A 100 21.31 0.49 -10.44
CA ILE A 100 22.07 -0.77 -10.44
C ILE A 100 23.46 -0.55 -9.85
N ASP A 101 24.11 0.55 -10.19
CA ASP A 101 25.46 0.91 -9.77
C ASP A 101 25.52 1.59 -8.38
N GLN A 102 24.35 1.73 -7.71
CA GLN A 102 24.22 2.34 -6.39
C GLN A 102 23.73 1.30 -5.38
N PRO A 103 24.62 0.53 -4.75
CA PRO A 103 24.25 -0.64 -3.93
C PRO A 103 23.48 -0.29 -2.66
N ASP A 104 23.56 0.94 -2.21
CA ASP A 104 22.86 1.50 -1.05
C ASP A 104 21.46 2.06 -1.39
N HIS A 105 21.06 2.00 -2.67
CA HIS A 105 19.74 2.48 -3.11
C HIS A 105 18.80 1.33 -3.47
N ALA A 106 17.51 1.55 -3.28
CA ALA A 106 16.46 0.60 -3.62
C ALA A 106 15.31 1.24 -4.39
N LEU A 107 14.59 0.41 -5.13
CA LEU A 107 13.41 0.80 -5.90
C LEU A 107 12.27 -0.18 -5.62
N VAL A 108 11.12 0.38 -5.24
CA VAL A 108 9.86 -0.36 -5.10
C VAL A 108 8.84 0.22 -6.08
N VAL A 109 8.34 -0.59 -6.97
CA VAL A 109 7.37 -0.20 -8.01
C VAL A 109 6.07 -0.95 -7.80
N PHE A 110 4.95 -0.23 -7.80
CA PHE A 110 3.61 -0.79 -7.67
C PHE A 110 2.85 -0.73 -8.99
N GLY A 111 2.09 -1.79 -9.29
CA GLY A 111 1.25 -1.89 -10.49
C GLY A 111 0.02 -2.77 -10.27
N ASN A 112 -0.86 -2.81 -11.28
CA ASN A 112 -2.14 -3.53 -11.19
C ASN A 112 -2.11 -4.92 -11.85
N GLN A 113 -1.05 -5.21 -12.61
CA GLN A 113 -0.92 -6.43 -13.41
C GLN A 113 0.43 -7.12 -13.13
N PRO A 114 0.51 -8.46 -13.23
CA PRO A 114 1.78 -9.14 -13.21
C PRO A 114 2.69 -8.67 -14.36
N PRO A 115 4.03 -8.75 -14.22
CA PRO A 115 4.97 -8.27 -15.24
C PRO A 115 4.64 -8.75 -16.65
N ALA A 116 4.27 -10.01 -16.81
CA ALA A 116 3.94 -10.61 -18.11
C ALA A 116 2.71 -9.99 -18.81
N ARG A 117 1.86 -9.26 -18.10
CA ARG A 117 0.66 -8.59 -18.62
C ARG A 117 0.77 -7.08 -18.70
N LEU A 118 1.90 -6.51 -18.29
CA LEU A 118 2.11 -5.07 -18.35
C LEU A 118 2.21 -4.59 -19.80
N LYS A 119 1.41 -3.56 -20.11
CA LYS A 119 1.45 -2.87 -21.42
C LYS A 119 2.41 -1.68 -21.36
N LEU A 120 3.64 -1.91 -20.95
CA LEU A 120 4.72 -0.93 -20.86
C LEU A 120 5.80 -1.22 -21.91
N LEU A 121 6.84 -0.37 -21.92
CA LEU A 121 8.02 -0.61 -22.76
C LEU A 121 8.64 -1.97 -22.39
N PRO A 122 8.98 -2.84 -23.36
CA PRO A 122 9.51 -4.19 -23.10
C PRO A 122 10.76 -4.16 -22.20
N GLU A 123 11.63 -3.17 -22.40
CA GLU A 123 12.84 -2.98 -21.61
C GLU A 123 12.53 -2.71 -20.15
N LEU A 124 11.50 -1.88 -19.88
CA LEU A 124 11.06 -1.61 -18.52
C LEU A 124 10.41 -2.85 -17.88
N VAL A 125 9.57 -3.57 -18.62
CA VAL A 125 8.97 -4.83 -18.14
C VAL A 125 10.06 -5.84 -17.77
N SER A 126 11.09 -5.97 -18.58
CA SER A 126 12.24 -6.84 -18.31
C SER A 126 12.91 -6.45 -16.97
N ARG A 127 13.12 -5.15 -16.72
CA ARG A 127 13.70 -4.67 -15.48
C ARG A 127 12.79 -4.89 -14.26
N LEU A 128 11.49 -4.67 -14.40
CA LEU A 128 10.52 -4.92 -13.31
C LEU A 128 10.41 -6.42 -12.97
N SER A 129 10.71 -7.29 -13.93
CA SER A 129 10.72 -8.75 -13.72
C SER A 129 12.04 -9.26 -13.11
N TRP A 130 13.09 -8.44 -13.12
CA TRP A 130 14.43 -8.86 -12.66
C TRP A 130 14.57 -8.91 -11.14
N GLY A 131 13.85 -8.06 -10.41
CA GLY A 131 13.84 -8.01 -8.96
C GLY A 131 12.89 -9.02 -8.32
N MET A 132 12.62 -8.82 -7.04
CA MET A 132 11.61 -9.61 -6.32
C MET A 132 10.21 -9.13 -6.69
N VAL A 133 9.35 -10.08 -7.06
CA VAL A 133 7.97 -9.80 -7.48
C VAL A 133 6.98 -10.34 -6.46
N PHE A 134 6.15 -9.47 -5.90
CA PHE A 134 5.08 -9.84 -4.99
C PHE A 134 3.70 -9.64 -5.63
N SER A 135 2.80 -10.58 -5.36
CA SER A 135 1.38 -10.48 -5.66
C SER A 135 0.60 -10.17 -4.39
N LEU A 136 0.08 -8.96 -4.25
CA LEU A 136 -0.79 -8.61 -3.13
C LEU A 136 -2.20 -9.18 -3.34
N GLN A 137 -2.67 -9.85 -2.31
CA GLN A 137 -4.03 -10.35 -2.24
C GLN A 137 -4.94 -9.34 -1.53
N PRO A 138 -6.18 -9.13 -2.00
CA PRO A 138 -7.17 -8.41 -1.21
C PRO A 138 -7.40 -9.11 0.14
N LEU A 139 -7.83 -8.36 1.13
CA LEU A 139 -8.28 -8.95 2.38
C LEU A 139 -9.51 -9.84 2.12
N ASP A 140 -9.58 -10.99 2.77
CA ASP A 140 -10.80 -11.78 2.82
C ASP A 140 -11.85 -11.10 3.72
N ASP A 141 -13.08 -11.62 3.69
CA ASP A 141 -14.20 -10.99 4.41
C ASP A 141 -13.96 -10.94 5.93
N ASN A 142 -13.25 -11.92 6.51
CA ASN A 142 -12.94 -11.94 7.94
C ASN A 142 -11.86 -10.90 8.29
N ALA A 143 -10.75 -10.90 7.57
CA ALA A 143 -9.69 -9.92 7.76
C ALA A 143 -10.18 -8.49 7.49
N LEU A 144 -11.12 -8.31 6.58
CA LEU A 144 -11.74 -7.02 6.28
C LEU A 144 -12.66 -6.56 7.41
N ALA A 145 -13.43 -7.49 8.04
CA ALA A 145 -14.23 -7.23 9.21
C ALA A 145 -13.36 -6.80 10.41
N ASP A 146 -12.32 -7.58 10.70
CA ASP A 146 -11.37 -7.27 11.79
C ASP A 146 -10.70 -5.92 11.59
N ALA A 147 -10.28 -5.62 10.36
CA ALA A 147 -9.68 -4.33 10.00
C ALA A 147 -10.65 -3.16 10.16
N LEU A 148 -11.93 -3.37 9.81
CA LEU A 148 -12.98 -2.36 9.96
C LEU A 148 -13.26 -2.08 11.44
N GLU A 149 -13.39 -3.13 12.25
CA GLU A 149 -13.60 -3.00 13.70
C GLU A 149 -12.42 -2.32 14.38
N GLN A 150 -11.19 -2.69 14.03
CA GLN A 150 -10.00 -2.04 14.56
C GLN A 150 -9.96 -0.56 14.19
N SER A 151 -10.22 -0.22 12.92
CA SER A 151 -10.25 1.16 12.44
C SER A 151 -11.34 2.00 13.12
N ALA A 152 -12.47 1.37 13.47
CA ALA A 152 -13.53 2.01 14.23
C ALA A 152 -13.12 2.27 15.70
N ARG A 153 -12.52 1.26 16.36
CA ARG A 153 -12.03 1.39 17.74
C ARG A 153 -10.97 2.49 17.87
N GLU A 154 -10.05 2.61 16.89
CA GLU A 154 -9.04 3.67 16.84
C GLU A 154 -9.66 5.08 16.78
N ARG A 155 -10.92 5.17 16.33
CA ARG A 155 -11.73 6.41 16.26
C ARG A 155 -12.72 6.54 17.43
N GLY A 156 -12.64 5.65 18.41
CA GLY A 156 -13.59 5.64 19.54
C GLY A 156 -14.99 5.15 19.18
N LEU A 157 -15.19 4.62 17.94
CA LEU A 157 -16.46 4.08 17.51
C LEU A 157 -16.56 2.60 17.90
N ASN A 158 -17.71 2.19 18.44
CA ASN A 158 -18.02 0.78 18.68
C ASN A 158 -18.97 0.27 17.60
N LEU A 159 -18.40 -0.39 16.58
CA LEU A 159 -19.20 -1.08 15.57
C LEU A 159 -19.66 -2.41 16.13
N GLY A 160 -20.98 -2.56 16.31
CA GLY A 160 -21.56 -3.87 16.61
C GLY A 160 -21.36 -4.81 15.41
N GLN A 161 -21.28 -6.11 15.70
CA GLN A 161 -21.05 -7.18 14.71
C GLN A 161 -22.08 -7.16 13.57
N ASP A 162 -23.33 -6.78 13.87
CA ASP A 162 -24.41 -6.65 12.88
C ASP A 162 -24.13 -5.52 11.89
N LEU A 163 -23.61 -4.37 12.36
CA LEU A 163 -23.30 -3.24 11.51
C LEU A 163 -22.07 -3.51 10.63
N SER A 164 -21.04 -4.15 11.20
CA SER A 164 -19.85 -4.57 10.43
C SER A 164 -20.26 -5.52 9.29
N THR A 165 -21.09 -6.51 9.60
CA THR A 165 -21.61 -7.46 8.61
C THR A 165 -22.48 -6.76 7.55
N TYR A 166 -23.32 -5.82 7.96
CA TYR A 166 -24.14 -5.03 7.04
C TYR A 166 -23.28 -4.20 6.07
N LEU A 167 -22.27 -3.49 6.58
CA LEU A 167 -21.37 -2.69 5.77
C LEU A 167 -20.62 -3.54 4.75
N LEU A 168 -20.09 -4.70 5.13
CA LEU A 168 -19.39 -5.62 4.23
C LEU A 168 -20.28 -6.19 3.12
N ARG A 169 -21.58 -6.33 3.37
CA ARG A 169 -22.55 -6.84 2.38
C ARG A 169 -23.00 -5.77 1.39
N HIS A 170 -23.09 -4.51 1.82
CA HIS A 170 -23.72 -3.43 1.05
C HIS A 170 -22.74 -2.40 0.50
N THR A 171 -21.45 -2.57 0.72
CA THR A 171 -20.41 -1.64 0.24
C THR A 171 -19.35 -2.36 -0.60
N ARG A 172 -18.49 -1.58 -1.24
CA ARG A 172 -17.32 -2.14 -1.93
C ARG A 172 -16.41 -2.81 -0.91
N ARG A 173 -15.98 -4.03 -1.22
CA ARG A 173 -15.11 -4.85 -0.38
C ARG A 173 -13.65 -4.39 -0.47
N ASP A 174 -13.41 -3.12 -0.11
CA ASP A 174 -12.07 -2.55 -0.01
C ASP A 174 -12.00 -1.59 1.18
N MET A 175 -10.85 -1.56 1.84
CA MET A 175 -10.64 -0.73 3.04
C MET A 175 -10.78 0.77 2.78
N ALA A 176 -10.53 1.25 1.55
CA ALA A 176 -10.66 2.67 1.25
C ALA A 176 -12.13 3.09 1.28
N SER A 177 -13.02 2.30 0.67
CA SER A 177 -14.47 2.53 0.70
C SER A 177 -15.03 2.43 2.12
N LEU A 178 -14.60 1.43 2.89
CA LEU A 178 -15.04 1.25 4.28
C LEU A 178 -14.56 2.38 5.19
N LYS A 179 -13.32 2.85 5.05
CA LYS A 179 -12.81 4.03 5.77
C LYS A 179 -13.62 5.28 5.44
N THR A 180 -14.00 5.50 4.19
CA THR A 180 -14.84 6.65 3.80
C THR A 180 -16.21 6.61 4.48
N ILE A 181 -16.78 5.42 4.69
CA ILE A 181 -18.04 5.26 5.41
C ILE A 181 -17.85 5.55 6.91
N LEU A 182 -16.78 5.03 7.52
CA LEU A 182 -16.44 5.37 8.90
C LEU A 182 -16.25 6.87 9.10
N ASP A 183 -15.58 7.56 8.15
CA ASP A 183 -15.43 9.01 8.15
C ASP A 183 -16.79 9.75 8.03
N GLY A 184 -17.76 9.13 7.36
CA GLY A 184 -19.14 9.64 7.27
C GLY A 184 -19.94 9.43 8.56
N LEU A 185 -19.76 8.29 9.24
CA LEU A 185 -20.43 7.99 10.51
C LEU A 185 -19.90 8.84 11.66
N ASP A 186 -18.65 9.25 11.59
CA ASP A 186 -17.97 10.10 12.55
C ASP A 186 -18.49 11.56 12.54
N ARG A 187 -19.20 11.95 11.50
CA ARG A 187 -19.75 13.30 11.31
C ARG A 187 -21.22 13.42 11.69
N LEU A 188 -21.86 12.31 12.11
CA LEU A 188 -23.26 12.27 12.51
C LEU A 188 -23.40 12.36 14.03
#